data_fd47c5464c3668ef43ed82692a98b7a2
#
_entry.id   fd47c5464c3668ef43ed82692a98b7a2
#
_cell.length_a   1.000
_cell.length_b   1.000
_cell.length_c   1.000
_cell.angle_alpha   90.00
_cell.angle_beta   90.00
_cell.angle_gamma   90.00
#
_symmetry.space_group_name_H-M   'P 1'
#
loop_
_entity.id
_entity.type
_entity.pdbx_description
1 polymer ?
#
loop_
_entity_poly.entity_id
_entity_poly.type
_entity_poly.pdbx_seq_one_letter_code
_entity_poly.pdbx_strand_id
1 'polypeptide(L)'
;MPDEKIFDIIIRGGTVVDGSGDDRFQADIGIVDDTIKEIGCLSGANGGKVIDATNRIVAPGFIDVHTHDDRILLAKPSMDMKVSQGVTSVVVGNCGISLAPLVADDPPPPLDLIAEPGECRFATFSDFMGAFDDGPAAVNAAFLVGHSTLRVGVMDCLDRAASSTEIKKMRTLLEEGLGSGAIGFSTGLFYKPASQAPTEEVIEIALALKNHKAKYCLLYTSPSPRDSDQ
;
A
#
# COMPACT_ATOMS: atom_id res chain seq x y z
N MET A 1 27.99 21.69 30.92
CA MET A 1 28.27 21.54 29.49
C MET A 1 26.92 21.46 28.84
N PRO A 2 26.64 22.12 27.70
CA PRO A 2 25.36 21.92 27.04
C PRO A 2 25.24 20.43 26.69
N ASP A 3 24.08 19.83 26.93
CA ASP A 3 23.79 18.45 26.58
C ASP A 3 24.13 18.26 25.10
N GLU A 4 25.09 17.39 24.84
CA GLU A 4 25.54 17.07 23.49
C GLU A 4 24.39 16.35 22.80
N LYS A 5 23.77 16.99 21.79
CA LYS A 5 22.69 16.38 21.03
C LYS A 5 23.23 15.18 20.29
N ILE A 6 22.71 14.00 20.62
CA ILE A 6 23.09 12.74 20.00
C ILE A 6 21.94 12.29 19.08
N PHE A 7 22.26 12.02 17.82
CA PHE A 7 21.35 11.46 16.83
C PHE A 7 21.88 10.10 16.36
N ASP A 8 20.99 9.21 15.94
CA ASP A 8 21.41 7.96 15.31
C ASP A 8 21.95 8.23 13.91
N ILE A 9 21.26 9.13 13.18
CA ILE A 9 21.67 9.54 11.84
C ILE A 9 21.60 11.07 11.73
N ILE A 10 22.64 11.67 11.13
CA ILE A 10 22.61 13.07 10.69
C ILE A 10 22.77 13.09 9.17
N ILE A 11 21.84 13.72 8.45
CA ILE A 11 21.99 14.07 7.04
C ILE A 11 22.47 15.52 7.00
N ARG A 12 23.67 15.78 6.47
CA ARG A 12 24.35 17.07 6.61
C ARG A 12 24.49 17.81 5.29
N GLY A 13 24.19 19.12 5.32
CA GLY A 13 24.47 20.04 4.22
C GLY A 13 23.59 19.90 2.99
N GLY A 14 22.40 19.30 3.14
CA GLY A 14 21.47 19.08 2.04
C GLY A 14 20.59 20.28 1.72
N THR A 15 20.10 20.35 0.49
CA THR A 15 18.98 21.22 0.12
C THR A 15 17.68 20.48 0.38
N VAL A 16 16.92 20.91 1.38
CA VAL A 16 15.69 20.24 1.80
C VAL A 16 14.51 20.68 0.93
N VAL A 17 13.73 19.70 0.47
CA VAL A 17 12.42 19.88 -0.18
C VAL A 17 11.44 19.01 0.62
N ASP A 18 10.67 19.61 1.51
CA ASP A 18 9.91 18.90 2.54
C ASP A 18 8.49 18.50 2.13
N GLY A 19 8.06 18.92 0.93
CA GLY A 19 6.72 18.63 0.42
C GLY A 19 5.63 19.60 0.90
N SER A 20 5.96 20.64 1.66
CA SER A 20 4.99 21.65 2.11
C SER A 20 4.45 22.53 0.96
N GLY A 21 5.19 22.62 -0.13
CA GLY A 21 4.95 23.55 -1.23
C GLY A 21 5.71 24.88 -1.07
N ASP A 22 6.43 25.05 0.03
CA ASP A 22 7.29 26.22 0.25
C ASP A 22 8.63 26.07 -0.49
N ASP A 23 9.39 27.16 -0.54
CA ASP A 23 10.71 27.20 -1.17
C ASP A 23 11.68 26.24 -0.45
N ARG A 24 12.54 25.58 -1.25
CA ARG A 24 13.62 24.73 -0.72
C ARG A 24 14.61 25.54 0.12
N PHE A 25 15.19 24.91 1.12
CA PHE A 25 16.11 25.56 2.05
C PHE A 25 17.30 24.65 2.40
N GLN A 26 18.39 25.25 2.91
CA GLN A 26 19.58 24.51 3.37
C GLN A 26 19.41 24.12 4.83
N ALA A 27 19.57 22.84 5.15
CA ALA A 27 19.55 22.37 6.52
C ALA A 27 20.23 20.99 6.67
N ASP A 28 20.59 20.69 7.91
CA ASP A 28 20.89 19.33 8.37
C ASP A 28 19.62 18.71 8.93
N ILE A 29 19.54 17.37 8.92
CA ILE A 29 18.42 16.61 9.48
C ILE A 29 18.98 15.62 10.50
N GLY A 30 18.48 15.70 11.73
CA GLY A 30 18.80 14.78 12.81
C GLY A 30 17.68 13.77 13.06
N ILE A 31 18.03 12.49 13.04
CA ILE A 31 17.10 11.35 13.18
C ILE A 31 17.47 10.56 14.43
N VAL A 32 16.46 10.21 15.24
CA VAL A 32 16.57 9.28 16.37
C VAL A 32 15.52 8.19 16.16
N ASP A 33 15.93 6.95 16.21
CA ASP A 33 15.13 5.79 15.86
C ASP A 33 14.57 5.96 14.42
N ASP A 34 13.25 6.00 14.28
CA ASP A 34 12.51 6.16 13.03
C ASP A 34 11.94 7.58 12.83
N THR A 35 12.36 8.54 13.67
CA THR A 35 11.75 9.87 13.72
C THR A 35 12.74 10.98 13.43
N ILE A 36 12.36 11.90 12.53
CA ILE A 36 13.06 13.19 12.36
C ILE A 36 12.82 14.02 13.62
N LYS A 37 13.89 14.28 14.37
CA LYS A 37 13.81 15.05 15.63
C LYS A 37 14.12 16.52 15.43
N GLU A 38 14.98 16.83 14.47
CA GLU A 38 15.38 18.22 14.24
C GLU A 38 15.74 18.45 12.77
N ILE A 39 15.36 19.60 12.25
CA ILE A 39 15.77 20.13 10.94
C ILE A 39 16.33 21.53 11.19
N GLY A 40 17.59 21.75 10.83
CA GLY A 40 18.25 23.03 11.06
C GLY A 40 19.77 22.94 10.99
N CYS A 41 20.48 23.81 11.70
CA CYS A 41 21.93 23.75 11.79
C CYS A 41 22.36 22.80 12.90
N LEU A 42 22.94 21.66 12.55
CA LEU A 42 23.43 20.65 13.48
C LEU A 42 24.97 20.56 13.49
N SER A 43 25.68 21.66 13.22
CA SER A 43 27.14 21.68 13.08
C SER A 43 27.92 21.18 14.30
N GLY A 44 27.34 21.30 15.50
CA GLY A 44 27.91 20.82 16.76
C GLY A 44 27.33 19.52 17.30
N ALA A 45 26.44 18.88 16.55
CA ALA A 45 25.79 17.65 16.98
C ALA A 45 26.60 16.41 16.57
N ASN A 46 26.53 15.37 17.42
CA ASN A 46 27.08 14.05 17.13
C ASN A 46 26.00 13.11 16.59
N GLY A 47 26.38 12.29 15.61
CA GLY A 47 25.53 11.26 15.02
C GLY A 47 26.27 9.92 14.95
N GLY A 48 25.56 8.82 15.22
CA GLY A 48 26.09 7.48 15.03
C GLY A 48 26.49 7.22 13.59
N LYS A 49 25.72 7.78 12.64
CA LYS A 49 26.02 7.80 11.19
C LYS A 49 25.82 9.20 10.66
N VAL A 50 26.78 9.70 9.89
CA VAL A 50 26.67 10.99 9.20
C VAL A 50 26.63 10.73 7.68
N ILE A 51 25.60 11.28 7.03
CA ILE A 51 25.42 11.20 5.58
C ILE A 51 25.71 12.60 5.02
N ASP A 52 26.73 12.73 4.20
CA ASP A 52 27.02 13.97 3.48
C ASP A 52 26.04 14.14 2.31
N ALA A 53 25.19 15.16 2.42
CA ALA A 53 24.23 15.56 1.39
C ALA A 53 24.61 16.87 0.69
N THR A 54 25.86 17.29 0.80
CA THR A 54 26.36 18.52 0.13
C THR A 54 26.07 18.46 -1.38
N ASN A 55 25.45 19.51 -1.92
CA ASN A 55 24.99 19.60 -3.31
C ASN A 55 23.93 18.53 -3.71
N ARG A 56 23.21 17.97 -2.74
CA ARG A 56 22.12 17.02 -2.99
C ARG A 56 20.80 17.58 -2.49
N ILE A 57 19.72 17.07 -3.08
CA ILE A 57 18.36 17.29 -2.58
C ILE A 57 18.08 16.23 -1.52
N VAL A 58 17.49 16.66 -0.41
CA VAL A 58 16.93 15.78 0.62
C VAL A 58 15.43 16.01 0.65
N ALA A 59 14.68 14.96 0.37
CA ALA A 59 13.23 15.00 0.31
C ALA A 59 12.65 13.76 1.00
N PRO A 60 11.36 13.78 1.39
CA PRO A 60 10.63 12.56 1.77
C PRO A 60 10.71 11.53 0.65
N GLY A 61 10.71 10.24 1.02
CA GLY A 61 10.63 9.17 0.06
C GLY A 61 9.32 9.21 -0.73
N PHE A 62 9.36 8.77 -1.99
CA PHE A 62 8.17 8.74 -2.82
C PHE A 62 7.17 7.70 -2.34
N ILE A 63 5.88 7.99 -2.52
CA ILE A 63 4.78 7.09 -2.25
C ILE A 63 4.20 6.65 -3.60
N ASP A 64 4.31 5.35 -3.92
CA ASP A 64 3.62 4.76 -5.07
C ASP A 64 2.21 4.34 -4.62
N VAL A 65 1.23 5.17 -4.96
CA VAL A 65 -0.16 4.99 -4.51
C VAL A 65 -0.95 3.97 -5.32
N HIS A 66 -0.39 3.45 -6.41
CA HIS A 66 -1.06 2.49 -7.27
C HIS A 66 -0.06 1.48 -7.86
N THR A 67 0.11 0.37 -7.17
CA THR A 67 0.96 -0.72 -7.63
C THR A 67 0.31 -2.08 -7.38
N HIS A 68 0.83 -3.11 -8.03
CA HIS A 68 0.44 -4.51 -7.91
C HIS A 68 1.60 -5.36 -7.35
N ASP A 69 2.32 -4.79 -6.39
CA ASP A 69 3.47 -5.43 -5.75
C ASP A 69 3.07 -6.38 -4.60
N ASP A 70 1.79 -6.74 -4.46
CA ASP A 70 1.25 -7.58 -3.38
C ASP A 70 2.11 -8.81 -3.12
N ARG A 71 2.42 -9.56 -4.17
CA ARG A 71 3.29 -10.73 -4.11
C ARG A 71 4.75 -10.38 -3.83
N ILE A 72 5.25 -9.33 -4.48
CA ILE A 72 6.66 -8.95 -4.43
C ILE A 72 7.08 -8.52 -3.03
N LEU A 73 6.18 -7.90 -2.27
CA LEU A 73 6.41 -7.55 -0.87
C LEU A 73 6.82 -8.75 -0.02
N LEU A 74 6.25 -9.94 -0.28
CA LEU A 74 6.59 -11.18 0.42
C LEU A 74 7.73 -11.95 -0.26
N ALA A 75 7.75 -12.01 -1.60
CA ALA A 75 8.70 -12.83 -2.36
C ALA A 75 10.09 -12.19 -2.49
N LYS A 76 10.18 -10.86 -2.49
CA LYS A 76 11.41 -10.08 -2.61
C LYS A 76 11.38 -8.86 -1.68
N PRO A 77 11.44 -9.06 -0.37
CA PRO A 77 11.25 -7.98 0.62
C PRO A 77 12.30 -6.87 0.53
N SER A 78 13.44 -7.07 -0.15
CA SER A 78 14.41 -5.99 -0.44
C SER A 78 13.84 -4.86 -1.30
N MET A 79 12.79 -5.13 -2.09
CA MET A 79 12.09 -4.16 -2.95
C MET A 79 13.04 -3.27 -3.78
N ASP A 80 14.15 -3.83 -4.28
CA ASP A 80 15.23 -3.09 -4.95
C ASP A 80 14.73 -2.22 -6.10
N MET A 81 13.71 -2.68 -6.86
CA MET A 81 13.13 -1.94 -7.96
C MET A 81 12.42 -0.64 -7.51
N LYS A 82 11.93 -0.61 -6.27
CA LYS A 82 11.27 0.58 -5.68
C LYS A 82 12.29 1.45 -4.95
N VAL A 83 13.07 0.85 -4.07
CA VAL A 83 14.07 1.56 -3.25
C VAL A 83 15.10 2.28 -4.10
N SER A 84 15.59 1.66 -5.18
CA SER A 84 16.57 2.28 -6.09
C SER A 84 16.06 3.54 -6.79
N GLN A 85 14.75 3.76 -6.83
CA GLN A 85 14.11 4.94 -7.40
C GLN A 85 13.60 5.92 -6.34
N GLY A 86 13.92 5.69 -5.06
CA GLY A 86 13.52 6.55 -3.95
C GLY A 86 12.08 6.34 -3.48
N VAL A 87 11.40 5.27 -3.91
CA VAL A 87 10.09 4.89 -3.37
C VAL A 87 10.28 4.22 -2.02
N THR A 88 9.62 4.74 -1.00
CA THR A 88 9.70 4.25 0.39
C THR A 88 8.37 3.74 0.92
N SER A 89 7.28 3.98 0.18
CA SER A 89 5.95 3.49 0.55
C SER A 89 5.17 3.08 -0.70
N VAL A 90 4.40 2.00 -0.58
CA VAL A 90 3.56 1.50 -1.67
C VAL A 90 2.13 1.27 -1.19
N VAL A 91 1.15 1.44 -2.09
CA VAL A 91 -0.23 1.03 -1.85
C VAL A 91 -0.54 -0.11 -2.81
N VAL A 92 -0.92 -1.26 -2.26
CA VAL A 92 -1.22 -2.50 -3.01
C VAL A 92 -2.67 -2.94 -2.80
N GLY A 93 -3.10 -3.98 -3.50
CA GLY A 93 -4.49 -4.40 -3.49
C GLY A 93 -5.37 -3.51 -4.36
N ASN A 94 -4.81 -2.85 -5.36
CA ASN A 94 -5.50 -1.95 -6.29
C ASN A 94 -6.35 -2.70 -7.31
N CYS A 95 -7.17 -1.99 -8.06
CA CYS A 95 -7.95 -2.49 -9.20
C CYS A 95 -8.88 -3.66 -8.86
N GLY A 96 -9.27 -3.81 -7.61
CA GLY A 96 -10.11 -4.92 -7.16
C GLY A 96 -9.36 -6.24 -7.00
N ILE A 97 -8.04 -6.27 -7.10
CA ILE A 97 -7.22 -7.47 -6.92
C ILE A 97 -6.26 -7.32 -5.75
N SER A 98 -6.30 -8.28 -4.83
CA SER A 98 -5.42 -8.37 -3.66
C SER A 98 -5.05 -9.82 -3.39
N LEU A 99 -3.92 -10.05 -2.74
CA LEU A 99 -3.45 -11.39 -2.43
C LEU A 99 -4.28 -12.08 -1.34
N ALA A 100 -4.92 -11.28 -0.49
CA ALA A 100 -5.79 -11.74 0.59
C ALA A 100 -7.09 -10.91 0.65
N PRO A 101 -8.16 -11.49 1.22
CA PRO A 101 -8.32 -12.88 1.67
C PRO A 101 -8.68 -13.80 0.49
N LEU A 102 -7.83 -14.75 0.17
CA LEU A 102 -8.07 -15.70 -0.92
C LEU A 102 -7.28 -17.00 -0.71
N VAL A 103 -7.95 -18.13 -0.91
CA VAL A 103 -7.32 -19.45 -1.11
C VAL A 103 -7.75 -19.98 -2.46
N ALA A 104 -6.79 -20.09 -3.38
CA ALA A 104 -7.02 -20.62 -4.72
C ALA A 104 -5.71 -21.21 -5.28
N ASP A 105 -5.79 -22.41 -5.83
CA ASP A 105 -4.63 -23.07 -6.44
C ASP A 105 -4.26 -22.45 -7.80
N ASP A 106 -5.28 -22.03 -8.56
CA ASP A 106 -5.15 -21.41 -9.88
C ASP A 106 -6.08 -20.18 -9.96
N PRO A 107 -5.60 -19.00 -9.53
CA PRO A 107 -6.43 -17.80 -9.51
C PRO A 107 -6.74 -17.34 -10.95
N PRO A 108 -8.00 -16.98 -11.24
CA PRO A 108 -8.37 -16.53 -12.58
C PRO A 108 -7.80 -15.13 -12.88
N PRO A 109 -7.58 -14.80 -14.17
CA PRO A 109 -7.22 -13.45 -14.55
C PRO A 109 -8.23 -12.39 -14.03
N PRO A 110 -7.77 -11.23 -13.53
CA PRO A 110 -6.39 -10.75 -13.50
C PRO A 110 -5.60 -11.07 -12.20
N LEU A 111 -6.12 -11.93 -11.33
CA LEU A 111 -5.41 -12.28 -10.08
C LEU A 111 -4.09 -13.05 -10.35
N ASP A 112 -4.01 -13.73 -11.48
CA ASP A 112 -2.77 -14.37 -11.98
C ASP A 112 -1.62 -13.38 -12.22
N LEU A 113 -1.90 -12.07 -12.30
CA LEU A 113 -0.85 -11.03 -12.39
C LEU A 113 -0.13 -10.81 -11.06
N ILE A 114 -0.79 -11.09 -9.95
CA ILE A 114 -0.27 -10.83 -8.59
C ILE A 114 0.03 -12.10 -7.79
N ALA A 115 -0.25 -13.29 -8.33
CA ALA A 115 -0.03 -14.55 -7.64
C ALA A 115 0.37 -15.64 -8.63
N GLU A 116 1.40 -16.41 -8.31
CA GLU A 116 1.71 -17.68 -8.96
C GLU A 116 0.81 -18.79 -8.40
N PRO A 117 0.69 -19.95 -9.07
CA PRO A 117 -0.04 -21.09 -8.53
C PRO A 117 0.40 -21.46 -7.11
N GLY A 118 -0.55 -21.57 -6.19
CA GLY A 118 -0.32 -21.90 -4.78
C GLY A 118 0.10 -20.70 -3.88
N GLU A 119 0.16 -19.50 -4.40
CA GLU A 119 0.47 -18.30 -3.59
C GLU A 119 -0.79 -17.63 -2.99
N CYS A 120 -1.97 -17.83 -3.58
CA CYS A 120 -3.25 -17.45 -2.97
C CYS A 120 -3.60 -18.44 -1.84
N ARG A 121 -2.98 -18.23 -0.68
CA ARG A 121 -3.04 -19.16 0.47
C ARG A 121 -3.52 -18.51 1.76
N PHE A 122 -3.95 -17.28 1.71
CA PHE A 122 -4.34 -16.52 2.88
C PHE A 122 -5.87 -16.49 3.00
N ALA A 123 -6.42 -17.35 3.86
CA ALA A 123 -7.85 -17.45 4.08
C ALA A 123 -8.42 -16.19 4.74
N THR A 124 -7.62 -15.54 5.56
CA THR A 124 -7.96 -14.28 6.21
C THR A 124 -6.94 -13.19 5.87
N PHE A 125 -7.35 -11.95 6.01
CA PHE A 125 -6.43 -10.82 5.83
C PHE A 125 -5.41 -10.76 6.98
N SER A 126 -5.80 -11.19 8.17
CA SER A 126 -4.92 -11.29 9.34
C SER A 126 -3.75 -12.25 9.10
N ASP A 127 -3.99 -13.40 8.43
CA ASP A 127 -2.91 -14.34 8.08
C ASP A 127 -1.89 -13.72 7.14
N PHE A 128 -2.37 -12.93 6.18
CA PHE A 128 -1.51 -12.18 5.26
C PHE A 128 -0.67 -11.12 5.99
N MET A 129 -1.30 -10.34 6.89
CA MET A 129 -0.58 -9.33 7.68
C MET A 129 0.47 -9.98 8.57
N GLY A 130 0.15 -11.13 9.20
CA GLY A 130 1.13 -11.89 9.98
C GLY A 130 2.34 -12.32 9.14
N ALA A 131 2.12 -12.82 7.93
CA ALA A 131 3.21 -13.19 7.03
C ALA A 131 4.07 -11.99 6.58
N PHE A 132 3.46 -10.81 6.44
CA PHE A 132 4.17 -9.57 6.15
C PHE A 132 4.99 -9.08 7.36
N ASP A 133 4.45 -9.17 8.56
CA ASP A 133 5.14 -8.78 9.80
C ASP A 133 6.32 -9.71 10.13
N ASP A 134 6.20 -11.01 9.82
CA ASP A 134 7.28 -11.99 9.99
C ASP A 134 8.47 -11.75 9.04
N GLY A 135 8.24 -11.15 7.87
CA GLY A 135 9.25 -10.84 6.87
C GLY A 135 9.04 -9.46 6.25
N PRO A 136 9.23 -8.36 7.02
CA PRO A 136 8.88 -7.03 6.54
C PRO A 136 9.72 -6.59 5.34
N ALA A 137 9.06 -5.89 4.41
CA ALA A 137 9.71 -5.34 3.24
C ALA A 137 10.54 -4.09 3.58
N ALA A 138 11.49 -3.75 2.70
CA ALA A 138 12.32 -2.54 2.83
C ALA A 138 11.55 -1.23 2.55
N VAL A 139 10.27 -1.32 2.18
CA VAL A 139 9.36 -0.19 1.99
C VAL A 139 8.16 -0.35 2.92
N ASN A 140 7.54 0.76 3.31
CA ASN A 140 6.25 0.72 3.98
C ASN A 140 5.18 0.27 2.98
N ALA A 141 4.20 -0.49 3.46
CA ALA A 141 3.11 -0.95 2.62
C ALA A 141 1.75 -0.60 3.26
N ALA A 142 0.82 -0.16 2.43
CA ALA A 142 -0.57 0.01 2.79
C ALA A 142 -1.41 -0.87 1.87
N PHE A 143 -2.40 -1.55 2.43
CA PHE A 143 -3.11 -2.63 1.77
C PHE A 143 -4.59 -2.30 1.57
N LEU A 144 -5.09 -2.57 0.37
CA LEU A 144 -6.52 -2.54 0.05
C LEU A 144 -7.04 -3.98 -0.09
N VAL A 145 -8.28 -4.21 0.27
CA VAL A 145 -8.98 -5.46 -0.04
C VAL A 145 -9.63 -5.33 -1.42
N GLY A 146 -9.36 -6.27 -2.30
CA GLY A 146 -9.85 -6.26 -3.68
C GLY A 146 -11.24 -6.90 -3.84
N HIS A 147 -12.14 -6.23 -4.56
CA HIS A 147 -13.49 -6.75 -4.85
C HIS A 147 -13.47 -8.06 -5.66
N SER A 148 -12.66 -8.12 -6.72
CA SER A 148 -12.51 -9.34 -7.53
C SER A 148 -11.98 -10.49 -6.70
N THR A 149 -11.03 -10.21 -5.79
CA THR A 149 -10.52 -11.19 -4.82
C THR A 149 -11.63 -11.75 -3.95
N LEU A 150 -12.48 -10.87 -3.38
CA LEU A 150 -13.61 -11.29 -2.57
C LEU A 150 -14.63 -12.14 -3.37
N ARG A 151 -14.94 -11.74 -4.59
CA ARG A 151 -15.85 -12.49 -5.47
C ARG A 151 -15.31 -13.88 -5.77
N VAL A 152 -14.03 -14.01 -6.15
CA VAL A 152 -13.38 -15.30 -6.44
C VAL A 152 -13.35 -16.20 -5.20
N GLY A 153 -13.12 -15.62 -4.02
CA GLY A 153 -13.10 -16.40 -2.76
C GLY A 153 -14.47 -16.85 -2.25
N VAL A 154 -15.56 -16.19 -2.68
CA VAL A 154 -16.90 -16.42 -2.10
C VAL A 154 -17.88 -17.08 -3.09
N MET A 155 -17.76 -16.79 -4.39
CA MET A 155 -18.73 -17.20 -5.41
C MET A 155 -18.28 -18.46 -6.15
N ASP A 156 -19.21 -19.30 -6.47
CA ASP A 156 -19.03 -20.50 -7.30
C ASP A 156 -19.06 -20.19 -8.81
N CYS A 157 -19.71 -19.09 -9.19
CA CYS A 157 -19.84 -18.64 -10.57
C CYS A 157 -19.74 -17.11 -10.64
N LEU A 158 -18.81 -16.61 -11.46
CA LEU A 158 -18.52 -15.20 -11.59
C LEU A 158 -19.31 -14.49 -12.69
N ASP A 159 -19.97 -15.25 -13.58
CA ASP A 159 -20.73 -14.75 -14.71
C ASP A 159 -22.17 -14.31 -14.32
N ARG A 160 -22.37 -13.90 -13.10
CA ARG A 160 -23.64 -13.42 -12.53
C ARG A 160 -23.41 -12.38 -11.43
N ALA A 161 -24.45 -11.65 -11.06
CA ALA A 161 -24.46 -10.87 -9.83
C ALA A 161 -24.34 -11.79 -8.59
N ALA A 162 -23.74 -11.29 -7.53
CA ALA A 162 -23.68 -11.98 -6.26
C ALA A 162 -25.07 -12.02 -5.60
N SER A 163 -25.38 -13.13 -4.95
CA SER A 163 -26.56 -13.24 -4.10
C SER A 163 -26.39 -12.42 -2.81
N SER A 164 -27.49 -12.10 -2.15
CA SER A 164 -27.45 -11.38 -0.86
C SER A 164 -26.64 -12.08 0.22
N THR A 165 -26.55 -13.43 0.17
CA THR A 165 -25.70 -14.21 1.08
C THR A 165 -24.22 -14.05 0.75
N GLU A 166 -23.85 -14.06 -0.53
CA GLU A 166 -22.47 -13.86 -0.97
C GLU A 166 -22.01 -12.42 -0.68
N ILE A 167 -22.85 -11.42 -0.94
CA ILE A 167 -22.58 -10.01 -0.58
C ILE A 167 -22.29 -9.87 0.92
N LYS A 168 -23.10 -10.50 1.77
CA LYS A 168 -22.85 -10.49 3.22
C LYS A 168 -21.52 -11.15 3.59
N LYS A 169 -21.16 -12.26 2.97
CA LYS A 169 -19.87 -12.92 3.20
C LYS A 169 -18.71 -12.02 2.75
N MET A 170 -18.78 -11.45 1.55
CA MET A 170 -17.76 -10.52 1.05
C MET A 170 -17.59 -9.30 1.98
N ARG A 171 -18.70 -8.75 2.44
CA ARG A 171 -18.68 -7.64 3.41
C ARG A 171 -18.03 -8.05 4.73
N THR A 172 -18.33 -9.22 5.26
CA THR A 172 -17.70 -9.73 6.51
C THR A 172 -16.18 -9.91 6.34
N LEU A 173 -15.73 -10.42 5.20
CA LEU A 173 -14.28 -10.52 4.89
C LEU A 173 -13.63 -9.15 4.76
N LEU A 174 -14.32 -8.17 4.17
CA LEU A 174 -13.83 -6.80 4.13
C LEU A 174 -13.75 -6.18 5.53
N GLU A 175 -14.77 -6.36 6.37
CA GLU A 175 -14.79 -5.89 7.76
C GLU A 175 -13.64 -6.49 8.58
N GLU A 176 -13.37 -7.79 8.41
CA GLU A 176 -12.21 -8.48 9.00
C GLU A 176 -10.90 -7.86 8.51
N GLY A 177 -10.73 -7.68 7.20
CA GLY A 177 -9.55 -7.08 6.62
C GLY A 177 -9.28 -5.66 7.14
N LEU A 178 -10.32 -4.84 7.25
CA LEU A 178 -10.21 -3.49 7.81
C LEU A 178 -9.83 -3.51 9.30
N GLY A 179 -10.37 -4.47 10.06
CA GLY A 179 -10.00 -4.70 11.46
C GLY A 179 -8.55 -5.18 11.63
N SER A 180 -8.00 -5.85 10.61
CA SER A 180 -6.63 -6.38 10.60
C SER A 180 -5.60 -5.42 9.98
N GLY A 181 -6.00 -4.20 9.60
CA GLY A 181 -5.06 -3.16 9.16
C GLY A 181 -5.15 -2.78 7.68
N ALA A 182 -6.10 -3.33 6.90
CA ALA A 182 -6.36 -2.81 5.57
C ALA A 182 -6.84 -1.36 5.63
N ILE A 183 -6.36 -0.52 4.72
CA ILE A 183 -6.71 0.90 4.67
C ILE A 183 -7.98 1.18 3.85
N GLY A 184 -8.51 0.16 3.17
CA GLY A 184 -9.69 0.35 2.33
C GLY A 184 -10.05 -0.83 1.45
N PHE A 185 -10.90 -0.52 0.48
CA PHE A 185 -11.50 -1.42 -0.48
C PHE A 185 -11.29 -0.91 -1.90
N SER A 186 -10.92 -1.78 -2.82
CA SER A 186 -10.70 -1.43 -4.23
C SER A 186 -11.62 -2.19 -5.17
N THR A 187 -11.94 -1.57 -6.30
CA THR A 187 -12.70 -2.20 -7.37
C THR A 187 -12.05 -2.01 -8.73
N GLY A 188 -12.27 -2.98 -9.62
CA GLY A 188 -11.92 -2.90 -11.03
C GLY A 188 -13.01 -3.63 -11.83
N LEU A 189 -14.14 -2.96 -12.03
CA LEU A 189 -15.36 -3.56 -12.59
C LEU A 189 -15.24 -3.97 -14.07
N PHE A 190 -14.21 -3.53 -14.74
CA PHE A 190 -13.89 -3.94 -16.10
C PHE A 190 -13.43 -5.41 -16.17
N TYR A 191 -12.77 -5.90 -15.13
CA TYR A 191 -12.19 -7.24 -15.12
C TYR A 191 -13.26 -8.32 -14.95
N LYS A 192 -13.07 -9.45 -15.65
CA LYS A 192 -14.02 -10.55 -15.70
C LYS A 192 -14.60 -10.99 -14.34
N PRO A 193 -13.83 -11.15 -13.26
CA PRO A 193 -14.40 -11.56 -11.97
C PRO A 193 -15.43 -10.58 -11.42
N ALA A 194 -15.36 -9.29 -11.76
CA ALA A 194 -16.24 -8.24 -11.26
C ALA A 194 -17.17 -7.63 -12.32
N SER A 195 -17.06 -8.01 -13.59
CA SER A 195 -17.81 -7.40 -14.69
C SER A 195 -19.33 -7.56 -14.61
N GLN A 196 -19.81 -8.56 -13.88
CA GLN A 196 -21.24 -8.82 -13.66
C GLN A 196 -21.76 -8.25 -12.31
N ALA A 197 -20.89 -7.52 -11.58
CA ALA A 197 -21.30 -6.93 -10.32
C ALA A 197 -22.15 -5.66 -10.57
N PRO A 198 -23.41 -5.63 -10.12
CA PRO A 198 -24.20 -4.42 -10.17
C PRO A 198 -23.71 -3.39 -9.15
N THR A 199 -24.06 -2.13 -9.36
CA THR A 199 -23.68 -1.03 -8.47
C THR A 199 -24.10 -1.29 -7.01
N GLU A 200 -25.25 -1.87 -6.81
CA GLU A 200 -25.82 -2.20 -5.50
C GLU A 200 -24.95 -3.19 -4.72
N GLU A 201 -24.35 -4.18 -5.40
CA GLU A 201 -23.41 -5.13 -4.80
C GLU A 201 -22.19 -4.39 -4.22
N VAL A 202 -21.60 -3.51 -5.02
CA VAL A 202 -20.43 -2.72 -4.60
C VAL A 202 -20.77 -1.80 -3.43
N ILE A 203 -21.92 -1.12 -3.49
CA ILE A 203 -22.38 -0.23 -2.42
C ILE A 203 -22.57 -1.02 -1.12
N GLU A 204 -23.27 -2.14 -1.15
CA GLU A 204 -23.55 -2.97 0.03
C GLU A 204 -22.27 -3.49 0.71
N ILE A 205 -21.27 -3.90 -0.08
CA ILE A 205 -19.96 -4.29 0.45
C ILE A 205 -19.24 -3.07 1.03
N ALA A 206 -19.22 -1.95 0.30
CA ALA A 206 -18.53 -0.74 0.70
C ALA A 206 -19.09 -0.07 1.98
N LEU A 207 -20.31 -0.43 2.42
CA LEU A 207 -20.84 0.03 3.70
C LEU A 207 -19.93 -0.35 4.90
N ALA A 208 -19.10 -1.39 4.77
CA ALA A 208 -18.08 -1.75 5.77
C ALA A 208 -17.10 -0.60 6.05
N LEU A 209 -16.77 0.22 5.04
CA LEU A 209 -15.80 1.31 5.15
C LEU A 209 -16.22 2.40 6.15
N LYS A 210 -17.53 2.60 6.31
CA LYS A 210 -18.10 3.69 7.12
C LYS A 210 -17.60 3.67 8.57
N ASN A 211 -17.48 2.48 9.15
CA ASN A 211 -17.12 2.31 10.56
C ASN A 211 -15.59 2.38 10.79
N HIS A 212 -14.80 2.32 9.73
CA HIS A 212 -13.33 2.22 9.79
C HIS A 212 -12.61 3.47 9.28
N LYS A 213 -13.33 4.51 8.83
CA LYS A 213 -12.76 5.69 8.15
C LYS A 213 -11.85 5.31 6.97
N ALA A 214 -12.14 4.16 6.37
CA ALA A 214 -11.34 3.55 5.32
C ALA A 214 -11.61 4.19 3.95
N LYS A 215 -10.74 3.92 2.99
CA LYS A 215 -10.79 4.49 1.63
C LYS A 215 -11.50 3.55 0.68
N TYR A 216 -12.22 4.13 -0.28
CA TYR A 216 -12.68 3.43 -1.47
C TYR A 216 -11.81 3.85 -2.65
N CYS A 217 -11.21 2.88 -3.32
CA CYS A 217 -10.35 3.09 -4.49
C CYS A 217 -10.99 2.46 -5.73
N LEU A 218 -11.24 3.29 -6.75
CA LEU A 218 -11.80 2.87 -8.02
C LEU A 218 -10.80 3.18 -9.13
N LEU A 219 -10.45 2.19 -9.94
CA LEU A 219 -9.56 2.34 -11.09
C LEU A 219 -9.99 3.47 -12.04
N TYR A 220 -11.28 3.69 -12.18
CA TYR A 220 -11.87 4.61 -13.16
C TYR A 220 -11.92 6.08 -12.75
N THR A 221 -11.62 6.42 -11.53
CA THR A 221 -11.75 7.81 -11.00
C THR A 221 -10.46 8.62 -10.97
N SER A 222 -9.32 8.03 -11.34
CA SER A 222 -8.12 8.81 -11.62
C SER A 222 -8.11 9.13 -13.12
N PRO A 223 -8.39 10.38 -13.53
CA PRO A 223 -8.20 10.77 -14.92
C PRO A 223 -6.72 10.60 -15.26
N SER A 224 -6.39 9.48 -15.89
CA SER A 224 -5.08 9.29 -16.49
C SER A 224 -5.05 10.05 -17.81
N PRO A 225 -3.97 10.75 -18.15
CA PRO A 225 -3.79 11.31 -19.49
C PRO A 225 -3.92 10.27 -20.61
N ARG A 226 -3.82 8.97 -20.28
CA ARG A 226 -4.03 7.86 -21.22
C ARG A 226 -5.50 7.52 -21.47
N ASP A 227 -6.41 7.97 -20.58
CA ASP A 227 -7.84 7.70 -20.72
C ASP A 227 -8.53 8.73 -21.62
N SER A 228 -7.86 9.84 -21.98
CA SER A 228 -8.39 10.89 -22.84
C SER A 228 -8.29 10.57 -24.34
N ASP A 229 -7.59 9.49 -24.72
CA ASP A 229 -7.34 9.13 -26.12
C ASP A 229 -8.14 7.88 -26.59
N GLN A 230 -9.17 7.47 -25.83
CA GLN A 230 -10.05 6.35 -26.21
C GLN A 230 -11.47 6.80 -26.52
#